data_8d52bf40fc5ce43626d294e5c2f51712
#
_entry.id   8d52bf40fc5ce43626d294e5c2f51712
#
_cell.length_a   1.000
_cell.length_b   1.000
_cell.length_c   1.000
_cell.angle_alpha   90.00
_cell.angle_beta   90.00
_cell.angle_gamma   90.00
#
_symmetry.space_group_name_H-M   'P 1'
#
loop_
_entity.id
_entity.type
_entity.pdbx_description
1 polymer ?
#
loop_
_entity_poly.entity_id
_entity_poly.type
_entity_poly.pdbx_seq_one_letter_code
_entity_poly.pdbx_strand_id
1 'polypeptide(L)'
;MLRRALLCACVGVMAAGAAAETTRTLRAQLSGDPAAPFVVENLAGAMTVVAGDGDAVVAVATVHADDAALADAMRFEQVRNENGVPVLRVIYPLDRERTIRYEADGGDRHHGHRHHGLEWLFGSWDGTEVKYDGHRVRVSSSSGARLFADIEVRVPRRALSATFKNHVGELSAEGIEGRILLDTGRGGITARRLKGEIKADTGSGEVLAEDVTGSFSCDTGSGECNVTGFDGTELSCDTGSGEVRIRRAKADLIVADTGSGRIVVEQADAGEFRGDTGSGGIDAELTGTRLRRVKADTGSGHVSLRIPADASFEVFADQGSGSLHCGFADATAVKDDHKTVGYRRGDGKVRIAIDTGSGGATVDPAR
;
A
#
# COMPACT_ATOMS: atom_id res chain seq x y z
N MET A 1 14.40 23.89 31.91
CA MET A 1 14.54 23.65 30.46
C MET A 1 15.84 22.91 30.23
N LEU A 2 15.84 21.57 30.32
CA LEU A 2 17.03 20.76 30.03
C LEU A 2 16.91 20.19 28.62
N ARG A 3 17.65 20.75 27.68
CA ARG A 3 17.89 20.10 26.37
C ARG A 3 18.79 18.90 26.62
N ARG A 4 18.24 17.70 26.59
CA ARG A 4 19.02 16.48 26.54
C ARG A 4 19.54 16.30 25.12
N ALA A 5 20.85 16.46 24.95
CA ALA A 5 21.56 16.24 23.70
C ALA A 5 21.48 14.74 23.30
N LEU A 6 21.06 14.49 22.07
CA LEU A 6 21.19 13.17 21.44
C LEU A 6 22.68 12.93 21.14
N LEU A 7 23.22 11.82 21.61
CA LEU A 7 24.60 11.43 21.30
C LEU A 7 24.63 10.93 19.84
N CYS A 8 25.14 11.77 18.93
CA CYS A 8 25.42 11.38 17.53
C CYS A 8 26.83 10.79 17.47
N ALA A 9 26.95 9.50 17.22
CA ALA A 9 28.26 8.88 16.96
C ALA A 9 28.55 8.92 15.46
N CYS A 10 29.60 9.62 15.05
CA CYS A 10 30.10 9.67 13.67
C CYS A 10 31.14 8.57 13.46
N VAL A 11 31.01 7.79 12.40
CA VAL A 11 32.05 6.85 11.94
C VAL A 11 32.23 6.98 10.43
N GLY A 12 33.44 7.36 10.05
CA GLY A 12 34.11 6.99 8.79
C GLY A 12 33.73 7.63 7.48
N VAL A 13 34.61 8.45 6.92
CA VAL A 13 34.64 8.92 5.53
C VAL A 13 35.52 7.98 4.71
N MET A 14 35.00 7.44 3.59
CA MET A 14 35.83 6.83 2.55
C MET A 14 35.64 7.62 1.23
N ALA A 15 36.70 8.14 0.68
CA ALA A 15 36.74 8.87 -0.58
C ALA A 15 37.38 8.02 -1.68
N ALA A 16 36.72 7.90 -2.84
CA ALA A 16 37.30 7.37 -4.07
C ALA A 16 36.85 8.22 -5.28
N GLY A 17 37.80 8.69 -6.07
CA GLY A 17 37.61 9.74 -7.06
C GLY A 17 36.97 9.32 -8.39
N ALA A 18 36.06 10.08 -8.79
CA ALA A 18 35.27 10.54 -9.92
C ALA A 18 34.10 11.25 -9.25
N ALA A 19 33.66 12.46 -9.56
CA ALA A 19 32.75 13.27 -8.72
C ALA A 19 32.17 12.46 -7.54
N ALA A 20 32.94 12.39 -6.47
CA ALA A 20 32.79 11.34 -5.46
C ALA A 20 31.51 11.58 -4.67
N GLU A 21 30.54 10.72 -4.82
CA GLU A 21 29.40 10.63 -3.93
C GLU A 21 29.88 10.63 -2.48
N THR A 22 29.44 11.60 -1.71
CA THR A 22 29.71 11.65 -0.29
C THR A 22 28.62 10.88 0.45
N THR A 23 28.99 9.77 1.08
CA THR A 23 28.09 9.04 1.96
C THR A 23 28.41 9.32 3.43
N ARG A 24 27.37 9.40 4.25
CA ARG A 24 27.48 9.55 5.70
C ARG A 24 26.41 8.73 6.42
N THR A 25 26.82 8.03 7.46
CA THR A 25 25.88 7.27 8.30
C THR A 25 25.45 8.11 9.51
N LEU A 26 24.15 8.19 9.70
CA LEU A 26 23.50 8.76 10.88
C LEU A 26 22.84 7.64 11.68
N ARG A 27 22.85 7.76 13.01
CA ARG A 27 22.16 6.84 13.89
C ARG A 27 21.39 7.61 14.95
N ALA A 28 20.15 7.22 15.20
CA ALA A 28 19.33 7.77 16.28
C ALA A 28 18.49 6.68 16.93
N GLN A 29 18.12 6.94 18.16
CA GLN A 29 17.17 6.13 18.91
C GLN A 29 16.01 7.03 19.33
N LEU A 30 14.77 6.58 19.11
CA LEU A 30 13.59 7.28 19.59
C LEU A 30 13.52 7.19 21.11
N SER A 31 13.41 8.34 21.76
CA SER A 31 13.20 8.41 23.20
C SER A 31 11.71 8.29 23.50
N GLY A 32 11.34 7.35 24.36
CA GLY A 32 9.94 7.14 24.77
C GLY A 32 9.54 5.67 24.77
N ASP A 33 8.29 5.40 25.11
CA ASP A 33 7.71 4.06 25.03
C ASP A 33 7.29 3.75 23.59
N PRO A 34 7.85 2.71 22.95
CA PRO A 34 7.44 2.32 21.59
C PRO A 34 6.00 1.80 21.46
N ALA A 35 5.33 1.51 22.57
CA ALA A 35 3.90 1.20 22.57
C ALA A 35 3.02 2.47 22.47
N ALA A 36 3.55 3.63 22.86
CA ALA A 36 2.90 4.92 22.63
C ALA A 36 3.05 5.33 21.16
N PRO A 37 2.12 6.13 20.60
CA PRO A 37 2.21 6.59 19.22
C PRO A 37 3.51 7.33 18.93
N PHE A 38 4.14 6.99 17.80
CA PHE A 38 5.32 7.69 17.29
C PHE A 38 5.34 7.75 15.76
N VAL A 39 6.17 8.62 15.23
CA VAL A 39 6.38 8.78 13.78
C VAL A 39 7.88 8.71 13.48
N VAL A 40 8.23 8.03 12.38
CA VAL A 40 9.54 8.16 11.73
C VAL A 40 9.31 8.80 10.37
N GLU A 41 10.02 9.91 10.09
CA GLU A 41 9.75 10.72 8.90
C GLU A 41 11.03 11.00 8.12
N ASN A 42 10.96 10.79 6.79
CA ASN A 42 12.01 11.09 5.82
C ASN A 42 11.45 11.87 4.63
N LEU A 43 12.26 12.73 4.03
CA LEU A 43 11.88 13.48 2.84
C LEU A 43 12.07 12.69 1.56
N ALA A 44 13.24 12.09 1.35
CA ALA A 44 13.58 11.35 0.14
C ALA A 44 14.60 10.24 0.41
N GLY A 45 14.47 9.13 -0.30
CA GLY A 45 15.26 7.91 -0.15
C GLY A 45 14.40 6.68 0.10
N ALA A 46 14.98 5.52 0.28
CA ALA A 46 14.27 4.32 0.69
C ALA A 46 14.09 4.27 2.22
N MET A 47 12.95 3.74 2.67
CA MET A 47 12.74 3.46 4.09
C MET A 47 12.40 1.98 4.27
N THR A 48 13.21 1.29 5.06
CA THR A 48 12.97 -0.13 5.40
C THR A 48 12.70 -0.26 6.89
N VAL A 49 11.60 -0.88 7.25
CA VAL A 49 11.18 -1.10 8.65
C VAL A 49 11.20 -2.59 8.94
N VAL A 50 11.96 -3.01 9.92
CA VAL A 50 12.10 -4.42 10.31
C VAL A 50 12.04 -4.62 11.82
N ALA A 51 11.64 -5.81 12.23
CA ALA A 51 11.74 -6.19 13.63
C ALA A 51 13.20 -6.32 14.06
N GLY A 52 13.58 -5.66 15.16
CA GLY A 52 14.88 -5.73 15.80
C GLY A 52 14.86 -6.60 17.06
N ASP A 53 16.03 -6.87 17.62
CA ASP A 53 16.17 -7.67 18.84
C ASP A 53 16.16 -6.84 20.12
N GLY A 54 16.09 -5.51 20.03
CA GLY A 54 16.08 -4.59 21.17
C GLY A 54 14.71 -4.07 21.53
N ASP A 55 14.60 -3.39 22.67
CA ASP A 55 13.36 -2.79 23.19
C ASP A 55 13.10 -1.36 22.69
N ALA A 56 14.01 -0.81 21.90
CA ALA A 56 13.94 0.58 21.41
C ALA A 56 13.78 0.63 19.89
N VAL A 57 13.16 1.71 19.42
CA VAL A 57 13.14 2.07 18.00
C VAL A 57 14.46 2.73 17.64
N VAL A 58 15.19 2.11 16.73
CA VAL A 58 16.50 2.60 16.25
C VAL A 58 16.43 2.87 14.77
N ALA A 59 16.80 4.07 14.34
CA ALA A 59 16.93 4.42 12.94
C ALA A 59 18.40 4.62 12.57
N VAL A 60 18.79 4.03 11.44
CA VAL A 60 20.09 4.21 10.80
C VAL A 60 19.85 4.75 9.41
N ALA A 61 20.41 5.91 9.09
CA ALA A 61 20.29 6.50 7.77
C ALA A 61 21.64 6.55 7.07
N THR A 62 21.68 6.14 5.81
CA THR A 62 22.78 6.39 4.90
C THR A 62 22.43 7.63 4.08
N VAL A 63 23.15 8.70 4.33
CA VAL A 63 23.00 9.96 3.59
C VAL A 63 23.80 9.87 2.29
N HIS A 64 23.21 10.33 1.21
CA HIS A 64 23.83 10.48 -0.10
C HIS A 64 23.81 11.95 -0.50
N ALA A 65 24.97 12.55 -0.80
CA ALA A 65 25.08 13.95 -1.13
C ALA A 65 26.16 14.22 -2.20
N ASP A 66 26.02 15.32 -2.93
CA ASP A 66 27.03 15.77 -3.90
C ASP A 66 28.31 16.24 -3.20
N ASP A 67 28.22 16.75 -1.97
CA ASP A 67 29.36 17.20 -1.22
C ASP A 67 29.24 16.94 0.30
N ALA A 68 30.40 17.00 0.98
CA ALA A 68 30.49 16.74 2.42
C ALA A 68 29.75 17.79 3.27
N ALA A 69 29.66 19.04 2.83
CA ALA A 69 29.01 20.10 3.60
C ALA A 69 27.48 19.90 3.66
N LEU A 70 26.88 19.38 2.57
CA LEU A 70 25.48 18.98 2.55
C LEU A 70 25.25 17.73 3.41
N ALA A 71 26.11 16.71 3.29
CA ALA A 71 26.02 15.50 4.09
C ALA A 71 26.15 15.80 5.59
N ASP A 72 27.11 16.66 5.97
CA ASP A 72 27.37 17.03 7.38
C ASP A 72 26.24 17.87 8.01
N ALA A 73 25.47 18.59 7.19
CA ALA A 73 24.34 19.35 7.65
C ALA A 73 23.09 18.48 7.95
N MET A 74 23.05 17.25 7.44
CA MET A 74 21.96 16.32 7.72
C MET A 74 22.10 15.67 9.11
N ARG A 75 21.01 15.49 9.79
CA ARG A 75 20.95 14.86 11.11
C ARG A 75 19.57 14.30 11.41
N PHE A 76 19.48 13.39 12.36
CA PHE A 76 18.19 13.09 13.00
C PHE A 76 17.87 14.11 14.07
N GLU A 77 16.61 14.46 14.16
CA GLU A 77 16.07 15.27 15.27
C GLU A 77 14.76 14.66 15.75
N GLN A 78 14.56 14.66 17.07
CA GLN A 78 13.29 14.27 17.65
C GLN A 78 12.48 15.54 17.95
N VAL A 79 11.38 15.71 17.25
CA VAL A 79 10.42 16.80 17.41
C VAL A 79 9.08 16.26 17.88
N ARG A 80 8.08 17.14 18.07
CA ARG A 80 6.69 16.74 18.28
C ARG A 80 5.82 17.36 17.19
N ASN A 81 4.89 16.57 16.68
CA ASN A 81 3.86 17.11 15.78
C ASN A 81 2.81 17.93 16.54
N GLU A 82 1.85 18.50 15.83
CA GLU A 82 0.76 19.32 16.37
C GLU A 82 -0.07 18.59 17.44
N ASN A 83 -0.15 17.27 17.37
CA ASN A 83 -0.86 16.40 18.34
C ASN A 83 0.03 15.97 19.50
N GLY A 84 1.24 16.48 19.63
CA GLY A 84 2.20 16.14 20.66
C GLY A 84 2.88 14.77 20.49
N VAL A 85 2.65 14.07 19.38
CA VAL A 85 3.26 12.76 19.08
C VAL A 85 4.74 12.97 18.75
N PRO A 86 5.66 12.18 19.35
CA PRO A 86 7.08 12.26 19.01
C PRO A 86 7.33 11.81 17.56
N VAL A 87 8.12 12.60 16.84
CA VAL A 87 8.54 12.37 15.46
C VAL A 87 10.06 12.29 15.43
N LEU A 88 10.61 11.18 15.01
CA LEU A 88 12.02 11.06 14.67
C LEU A 88 12.16 11.41 13.17
N ARG A 89 12.73 12.58 12.89
CA ARG A 89 12.80 13.16 11.55
C ARG A 89 14.25 13.30 11.09
N VAL A 90 14.49 13.05 9.81
CA VAL A 90 15.75 13.46 9.16
C VAL A 90 15.67 14.95 8.81
N ILE A 91 16.56 15.75 9.33
CA ILE A 91 16.66 17.19 9.02
C ILE A 91 17.58 17.36 7.82
N TYR A 92 17.07 18.05 6.82
CA TYR A 92 17.76 18.45 5.59
C TYR A 92 18.17 19.94 5.67
N PRO A 93 19.25 20.39 5.02
CA PRO A 93 19.67 21.80 5.01
C PRO A 93 18.79 22.65 4.04
N LEU A 94 17.47 22.70 4.27
CA LEU A 94 16.49 23.30 3.38
C LEU A 94 16.55 24.84 3.30
N ASP A 95 17.28 25.48 4.19
CA ASP A 95 17.60 26.91 4.07
C ASP A 95 18.57 27.20 2.93
N ARG A 96 19.39 26.21 2.54
CA ARG A 96 20.42 26.29 1.51
C ARG A 96 19.97 25.65 0.20
N GLU A 97 19.29 24.49 0.29
CA GLU A 97 18.92 23.69 -0.88
C GLU A 97 17.46 23.25 -0.77
N ARG A 98 16.62 23.72 -1.68
CA ARG A 98 15.19 23.41 -1.74
C ARG A 98 14.78 22.60 -2.96
N THR A 99 15.73 22.38 -3.88
CA THR A 99 15.56 21.48 -5.02
C THR A 99 16.55 20.34 -4.86
N ILE A 100 16.07 19.19 -4.44
CA ILE A 100 16.90 18.03 -4.21
C ILE A 100 16.68 16.97 -5.29
N ARG A 101 17.79 16.34 -5.67
CA ARG A 101 17.78 15.22 -6.62
C ARG A 101 17.81 13.92 -5.84
N TYR A 102 16.80 13.11 -6.08
CA TYR A 102 16.71 11.73 -5.63
C TYR A 102 16.74 10.80 -6.84
N GLU A 103 17.78 10.02 -6.93
CA GLU A 103 17.93 8.94 -7.88
C GLU A 103 17.66 7.65 -7.10
N ALA A 104 16.55 6.97 -7.39
CA ALA A 104 16.35 5.64 -6.86
C ALA A 104 17.48 4.78 -7.43
N ASP A 105 18.40 4.30 -6.58
CA ASP A 105 19.37 3.33 -7.01
C ASP A 105 18.61 2.17 -7.62
N GLY A 106 18.94 1.81 -8.86
CA GLY A 106 18.47 0.59 -9.49
C GLY A 106 19.03 -0.58 -8.69
N GLY A 107 18.48 -0.75 -7.49
CA GLY A 107 18.96 -1.61 -6.43
C GLY A 107 19.24 -2.99 -6.93
N ASP A 108 20.45 -3.44 -6.69
CA ASP A 108 20.93 -4.79 -6.86
C ASP A 108 19.92 -5.80 -6.30
N ARG A 109 19.18 -6.33 -7.23
CA ARG A 109 18.75 -7.70 -7.45
C ARG A 109 19.07 -8.69 -6.32
N HIS A 110 18.20 -8.82 -5.36
CA HIS A 110 18.05 -10.11 -4.70
C HIS A 110 16.99 -10.94 -5.43
N HIS A 111 17.51 -11.89 -6.19
CA HIS A 111 16.95 -13.12 -6.75
C HIS A 111 15.45 -13.40 -6.60
N GLY A 112 14.80 -13.51 -7.78
CA GLY A 112 13.66 -14.40 -7.98
C GLY A 112 12.35 -13.70 -8.24
N HIS A 113 12.19 -13.24 -9.39
CA HIS A 113 11.09 -13.20 -10.34
C HIS A 113 11.27 -11.96 -11.23
N ARG A 114 11.52 -12.22 -12.51
CA ARG A 114 11.59 -11.18 -13.53
C ARG A 114 10.19 -10.58 -13.69
N HIS A 115 9.91 -9.49 -13.01
CA HIS A 115 8.90 -8.55 -13.44
C HIS A 115 9.56 -7.51 -14.33
N HIS A 116 9.50 -7.75 -15.65
CA HIS A 116 9.70 -6.71 -16.63
C HIS A 116 8.60 -5.67 -16.45
N GLY A 117 8.90 -4.52 -15.88
CA GLY A 117 7.92 -3.45 -15.86
C GLY A 117 8.18 -2.20 -15.05
N LEU A 118 9.19 -2.14 -14.18
CA LEU A 118 9.33 -0.99 -13.27
C LEU A 118 10.28 0.12 -13.74
N GLU A 119 11.16 -0.13 -14.69
CA GLU A 119 12.08 0.92 -15.20
C GLU A 119 11.38 2.09 -15.89
N TRP A 120 10.16 1.91 -16.40
CA TRP A 120 9.42 3.01 -17.03
C TRP A 120 8.63 3.86 -16.01
N LEU A 121 8.37 3.37 -14.80
CA LEU A 121 7.68 4.12 -13.74
C LEU A 121 8.57 5.22 -13.13
N PHE A 122 9.88 5.09 -13.22
CA PHE A 122 10.85 6.07 -12.73
C PHE A 122 11.53 6.86 -13.87
N GLY A 123 10.99 6.83 -15.09
CA GLY A 123 11.40 7.73 -16.17
C GLY A 123 11.43 9.18 -15.66
N SER A 124 12.33 10.01 -16.21
CA SER A 124 12.58 11.39 -15.78
C SER A 124 11.28 12.13 -15.43
N TRP A 125 10.94 12.17 -14.15
CA TRP A 125 9.80 12.95 -13.65
C TRP A 125 10.27 14.34 -13.29
N ASP A 126 9.47 15.32 -13.63
CA ASP A 126 9.84 16.74 -13.55
C ASP A 126 9.88 17.29 -12.11
N GLY A 127 9.63 16.43 -11.13
CA GLY A 127 9.71 16.70 -9.69
C GLY A 127 8.34 16.75 -9.02
N THR A 128 8.38 16.49 -7.73
CA THR A 128 7.22 16.58 -6.82
C THR A 128 7.49 17.67 -5.79
N GLU A 129 6.55 18.57 -5.59
CA GLU A 129 6.61 19.52 -4.49
C GLU A 129 6.07 18.88 -3.21
N VAL A 130 6.87 18.94 -2.17
CA VAL A 130 6.57 18.39 -0.85
C VAL A 130 6.69 19.48 0.19
N LYS A 131 5.78 19.52 1.15
CA LYS A 131 5.94 20.35 2.36
C LYS A 131 6.66 19.51 3.43
N TYR A 132 7.88 19.90 3.75
CA TYR A 132 8.70 19.20 4.74
C TYR A 132 9.36 20.20 5.68
N ASP A 133 9.27 19.95 6.99
CA ASP A 133 9.83 20.81 8.03
C ASP A 133 9.52 22.32 7.85
N GLY A 134 8.28 22.62 7.46
CA GLY A 134 7.82 23.99 7.22
C GLY A 134 8.21 24.58 5.85
N HIS A 135 9.08 23.93 5.08
CA HIS A 135 9.55 24.39 3.77
C HIS A 135 8.78 23.70 2.63
N ARG A 136 8.65 24.39 1.49
CA ARG A 136 8.31 23.77 0.22
C ARG A 136 9.59 23.30 -0.44
N VAL A 137 9.66 22.02 -0.74
CA VAL A 137 10.84 21.35 -1.32
C VAL A 137 10.44 20.69 -2.61
N ARG A 138 11.21 20.87 -3.66
CA ARG A 138 11.07 20.14 -4.91
C ARG A 138 12.01 18.94 -4.89
N VAL A 139 11.46 17.74 -4.98
CA VAL A 139 12.24 16.52 -5.16
C VAL A 139 12.11 16.08 -6.62
N SER A 140 13.21 15.88 -7.31
CA SER A 140 13.29 15.61 -8.75
C SER A 140 14.27 14.45 -9.02
N SER A 141 14.11 13.75 -10.13
CA SER A 141 15.08 12.72 -10.58
C SER A 141 16.25 13.32 -11.37
N SER A 142 16.15 14.57 -11.84
CA SER A 142 17.09 15.13 -12.82
C SER A 142 17.67 16.50 -12.44
N SER A 143 17.12 17.19 -11.45
CA SER A 143 17.51 18.55 -11.10
C SER A 143 17.69 18.74 -9.58
N GLY A 144 18.54 19.71 -9.21
CA GLY A 144 18.90 20.01 -7.83
C GLY A 144 20.14 19.28 -7.35
N ALA A 145 20.54 19.54 -6.11
CA ALA A 145 21.64 18.85 -5.48
C ALA A 145 21.23 17.42 -5.12
N ARG A 146 22.09 16.45 -5.38
CA ARG A 146 21.89 15.08 -4.88
C ARG A 146 21.95 15.11 -3.36
N LEU A 147 20.82 14.83 -2.74
CA LEU A 147 20.69 14.87 -1.29
C LEU A 147 19.47 14.06 -0.83
N PHE A 148 19.71 12.87 -0.34
CA PHE A 148 18.66 11.99 0.19
C PHE A 148 19.22 11.05 1.25
N ALA A 149 18.37 10.35 1.95
CA ALA A 149 18.74 9.42 3.01
C ALA A 149 17.95 8.11 2.90
N ASP A 150 18.67 7.00 2.76
CA ASP A 150 18.10 5.67 2.89
C ASP A 150 18.09 5.28 4.36
N ILE A 151 16.93 4.88 4.88
CA ILE A 151 16.74 4.65 6.31
C ILE A 151 16.37 3.20 6.58
N GLU A 152 17.08 2.56 7.49
CA GLU A 152 16.66 1.32 8.14
C GLU A 152 16.13 1.63 9.53
N VAL A 153 14.88 1.27 9.81
CA VAL A 153 14.23 1.41 11.11
C VAL A 153 14.06 0.04 11.73
N ARG A 154 14.71 -0.20 12.85
CA ARG A 154 14.55 -1.41 13.66
C ARG A 154 13.61 -1.14 14.82
N VAL A 155 12.54 -1.91 14.91
CA VAL A 155 11.51 -1.75 15.95
C VAL A 155 11.45 -2.96 16.86
N PRO A 156 11.04 -2.82 18.13
CA PRO A 156 10.89 -3.95 19.05
C PRO A 156 9.88 -5.00 18.53
N ARG A 157 10.09 -6.26 18.90
CA ARG A 157 9.17 -7.38 18.60
C ARG A 157 7.96 -7.37 19.55
N ARG A 158 7.18 -6.32 19.50
CA ARG A 158 5.92 -6.13 20.25
C ARG A 158 4.97 -5.25 19.48
N ALA A 159 3.71 -5.25 19.89
CA ALA A 159 2.72 -4.40 19.25
C ALA A 159 3.09 -2.90 19.33
N LEU A 160 3.05 -2.24 18.20
CA LEU A 160 3.41 -0.84 18.01
C LEU A 160 2.19 0.03 17.77
N SER A 161 2.34 1.33 17.97
CA SER A 161 1.46 2.36 17.40
C SER A 161 2.35 3.33 16.62
N ALA A 162 2.49 3.10 15.31
CA ALA A 162 3.54 3.75 14.55
C ALA A 162 3.06 4.29 13.19
N THR A 163 3.60 5.43 12.80
CA THR A 163 3.54 5.94 11.44
C THR A 163 4.97 5.99 10.86
N PHE A 164 5.16 5.34 9.74
CA PHE A 164 6.37 5.46 8.94
C PHE A 164 6.04 6.26 7.69
N LYS A 165 6.63 7.45 7.61
CA LYS A 165 6.35 8.42 6.54
C LYS A 165 7.58 8.71 5.71
N ASN A 166 7.52 8.34 4.43
CA ASN A 166 8.57 8.61 3.47
C ASN A 166 7.98 9.43 2.32
N HIS A 167 8.29 10.73 2.22
CA HIS A 167 7.58 11.57 1.26
C HIS A 167 7.87 11.20 -0.20
N VAL A 168 9.10 10.80 -0.52
CA VAL A 168 9.49 10.37 -1.87
C VAL A 168 10.46 9.18 -1.78
N GLY A 169 10.09 8.07 -2.37
CA GLY A 169 10.87 6.82 -2.43
C GLY A 169 10.13 5.64 -1.83
N GLU A 170 10.73 4.47 -1.98
CA GLU A 170 10.15 3.20 -1.55
C GLU A 170 10.03 3.12 -0.02
N LEU A 171 8.94 2.50 0.44
CA LEU A 171 8.70 2.20 1.85
C LEU A 171 8.40 0.72 2.03
N SER A 172 9.24 0.02 2.76
CA SER A 172 9.03 -1.40 3.06
C SER A 172 8.93 -1.66 4.55
N ALA A 173 8.02 -2.56 4.95
CA ALA A 173 7.88 -3.01 6.33
C ALA A 173 7.73 -4.53 6.38
N GLU A 174 8.46 -5.18 7.28
CA GLU A 174 8.47 -6.62 7.38
C GLU A 174 8.50 -7.13 8.83
N GLY A 175 7.63 -8.10 9.13
CA GLY A 175 7.65 -8.86 10.38
C GLY A 175 7.33 -8.06 11.64
N ILE A 176 6.52 -7.01 11.53
CA ILE A 176 6.14 -6.15 12.65
C ILE A 176 4.64 -6.22 12.94
N GLU A 177 4.24 -5.87 14.15
CA GLU A 177 2.85 -5.96 14.60
C GLU A 177 2.35 -4.69 15.29
N GLY A 178 1.05 -4.44 15.24
CA GLY A 178 0.40 -3.34 15.94
C GLY A 178 -0.57 -2.54 15.06
N ARG A 179 -0.75 -1.27 15.42
CA ARG A 179 -1.42 -0.27 14.58
C ARG A 179 -0.35 0.49 13.81
N ILE A 180 -0.29 0.26 12.51
CA ILE A 180 0.81 0.72 11.66
C ILE A 180 0.25 1.46 10.45
N LEU A 181 0.72 2.68 10.25
CA LEU A 181 0.52 3.45 9.02
C LEU A 181 1.85 3.52 8.25
N LEU A 182 1.83 3.05 7.02
CA LEU A 182 2.87 3.22 6.01
C LEU A 182 2.40 4.30 5.04
N ASP A 183 3.07 5.44 5.00
CA ASP A 183 2.65 6.62 4.23
C ASP A 183 3.79 7.08 3.31
N THR A 184 3.54 7.13 2.01
CA THR A 184 4.47 7.75 1.06
C THR A 184 3.72 8.63 0.07
N GLY A 185 4.27 9.80 -0.23
CA GLY A 185 3.66 10.68 -1.23
C GLY A 185 3.91 10.17 -2.66
N ARG A 186 5.11 9.63 -2.91
CA ARG A 186 5.52 9.07 -4.20
C ARG A 186 6.51 7.93 -3.99
N GLY A 187 6.13 6.74 -4.36
CA GLY A 187 6.91 5.52 -4.24
C GLY A 187 6.01 4.34 -3.89
N GLY A 188 6.50 3.13 -4.08
CA GLY A 188 5.79 1.92 -3.72
C GLY A 188 5.81 1.64 -2.21
N ILE A 189 4.83 0.88 -1.75
CA ILE A 189 4.79 0.34 -0.39
C ILE A 189 4.82 -1.17 -0.46
N THR A 190 5.75 -1.78 0.28
CA THR A 190 5.80 -3.23 0.45
C THR A 190 5.54 -3.61 1.91
N ALA A 191 4.45 -4.32 2.17
CA ALA A 191 4.02 -4.77 3.48
C ALA A 191 4.08 -6.30 3.56
N ARG A 192 5.05 -6.88 4.29
CA ARG A 192 5.24 -8.33 4.38
C ARG A 192 5.15 -8.85 5.80
N ARG A 193 4.36 -9.90 6.01
CA ARG A 193 4.22 -10.59 7.31
C ARG A 193 3.90 -9.61 8.45
N LEU A 194 2.98 -8.68 8.19
CA LEU A 194 2.51 -7.72 9.17
C LEU A 194 1.28 -8.27 9.90
N LYS A 195 1.11 -7.84 11.16
CA LYS A 195 -0.02 -8.29 11.99
C LYS A 195 -0.65 -7.12 12.73
N GLY A 196 -1.98 -7.04 12.72
CA GLY A 196 -2.75 -6.05 13.47
C GLY A 196 -3.62 -5.18 12.58
N GLU A 197 -3.65 -3.88 12.85
CA GLU A 197 -4.36 -2.87 12.04
C GLU A 197 -3.34 -2.14 11.18
N ILE A 198 -3.32 -2.46 9.89
CA ILE A 198 -2.31 -1.97 8.96
C ILE A 198 -2.96 -1.10 7.90
N LYS A 199 -2.44 0.09 7.71
CA LYS A 199 -2.81 0.98 6.61
C LYS A 199 -1.58 1.28 5.76
N ALA A 200 -1.71 1.12 4.44
CA ALA A 200 -0.73 1.53 3.43
C ALA A 200 -1.36 2.64 2.57
N ASP A 201 -0.71 3.79 2.52
CA ASP A 201 -1.22 5.00 1.86
C ASP A 201 -0.12 5.56 0.94
N THR A 202 -0.37 5.65 -0.35
CA THR A 202 0.56 6.25 -1.30
C THR A 202 -0.15 7.15 -2.30
N GLY A 203 0.41 8.32 -2.56
CA GLY A 203 -0.14 9.21 -3.59
C GLY A 203 0.03 8.63 -5.00
N SER A 204 1.14 7.97 -5.26
CA SER A 204 1.40 7.28 -6.54
C SER A 204 2.50 6.23 -6.37
N GLY A 205 2.15 5.00 -6.58
CA GLY A 205 3.03 3.85 -6.46
C GLY A 205 2.22 2.58 -6.21
N GLU A 206 2.83 1.45 -6.47
CA GLU A 206 2.22 0.15 -6.19
C GLU A 206 2.22 -0.11 -4.68
N VAL A 207 1.14 -0.70 -4.18
CA VAL A 207 1.09 -1.29 -2.85
C VAL A 207 1.11 -2.81 -2.98
N LEU A 208 2.15 -3.43 -2.47
CA LEU A 208 2.31 -4.88 -2.40
C LEU A 208 2.17 -5.36 -0.96
N ALA A 209 1.13 -6.13 -0.66
CA ALA A 209 0.92 -6.74 0.65
C ALA A 209 0.99 -8.27 0.56
N GLU A 210 1.86 -8.87 1.38
CA GLU A 210 2.06 -10.32 1.42
C GLU A 210 1.96 -10.83 2.87
N ASP A 211 1.11 -11.85 3.08
CA ASP A 211 0.93 -12.54 4.37
C ASP A 211 0.58 -11.59 5.53
N VAL A 212 -0.42 -10.74 5.32
CA VAL A 212 -0.89 -9.79 6.35
C VAL A 212 -2.03 -10.41 7.14
N THR A 213 -2.01 -10.22 8.46
CA THR A 213 -3.01 -10.77 9.38
C THR A 213 -3.68 -9.67 10.20
N GLY A 214 -5.02 -9.70 10.32
CA GLY A 214 -5.81 -8.75 11.13
C GLY A 214 -6.73 -7.88 10.29
N SER A 215 -6.46 -6.58 10.14
CA SER A 215 -7.12 -5.70 9.17
C SER A 215 -6.08 -5.00 8.29
N PHE A 216 -6.39 -4.86 7.01
CA PHE A 216 -5.54 -4.19 6.06
C PHE A 216 -6.33 -3.23 5.19
N SER A 217 -5.85 -1.99 5.09
CA SER A 217 -6.35 -0.98 4.17
C SER A 217 -5.23 -0.49 3.26
N CYS A 218 -5.47 -0.54 1.97
CA CYS A 218 -4.62 0.02 0.93
C CYS A 218 -5.33 1.21 0.29
N ASP A 219 -4.63 2.33 0.16
CA ASP A 219 -5.10 3.52 -0.54
C ASP A 219 -3.98 4.02 -1.48
N THR A 220 -4.27 4.12 -2.76
CA THR A 220 -3.31 4.66 -3.73
C THR A 220 -4.00 5.53 -4.77
N GLY A 221 -3.44 6.70 -5.07
CA GLY A 221 -4.05 7.58 -6.07
C GLY A 221 -4.00 7.02 -7.49
N SER A 222 -2.93 6.33 -7.88
CA SER A 222 -2.76 5.86 -9.26
C SER A 222 -1.96 4.56 -9.43
N GLY A 223 -1.55 3.92 -8.37
CA GLY A 223 -0.83 2.65 -8.41
C GLY A 223 -1.75 1.43 -8.36
N GLU A 224 -1.15 0.26 -8.51
CA GLU A 224 -1.85 -1.02 -8.30
C GLU A 224 -1.90 -1.37 -6.81
N CYS A 225 -2.98 -2.03 -6.38
CA CYS A 225 -3.07 -2.64 -5.07
C CYS A 225 -3.04 -4.17 -5.21
N ASN A 226 -1.92 -4.78 -4.84
CA ASN A 226 -1.69 -6.22 -4.93
C ASN A 226 -1.62 -6.84 -3.53
N VAL A 227 -2.59 -7.67 -3.18
CA VAL A 227 -2.66 -8.36 -1.87
C VAL A 227 -2.61 -9.87 -2.09
N THR A 228 -1.71 -10.55 -1.39
CA THR A 228 -1.59 -12.00 -1.45
C THR A 228 -1.44 -12.60 -0.04
N GLY A 229 -2.26 -13.57 0.32
CA GLY A 229 -2.12 -14.28 1.61
C GLY A 229 -2.66 -13.48 2.80
N PHE A 230 -3.82 -12.83 2.66
CA PHE A 230 -4.46 -12.13 3.79
C PHE A 230 -5.30 -13.09 4.64
N ASP A 231 -5.21 -12.99 5.97
CA ASP A 231 -6.10 -13.68 6.92
C ASP A 231 -6.55 -12.72 8.04
N GLY A 232 -7.83 -12.37 8.04
CA GLY A 232 -8.31 -11.42 9.04
C GLY A 232 -9.80 -11.07 8.96
N THR A 233 -10.11 -9.89 9.45
CA THR A 233 -11.50 -9.43 9.54
C THR A 233 -11.90 -8.56 8.35
N GLU A 234 -11.06 -7.61 7.97
CA GLU A 234 -11.37 -6.64 6.91
C GLU A 234 -10.17 -6.40 6.01
N LEU A 235 -10.40 -6.54 4.71
CA LEU A 235 -9.47 -6.19 3.65
C LEU A 235 -10.11 -5.13 2.78
N SER A 236 -9.52 -3.94 2.70
CA SER A 236 -9.98 -2.83 1.86
C SER A 236 -8.87 -2.38 0.93
N CYS A 237 -9.14 -2.35 -0.37
CA CYS A 237 -8.25 -1.85 -1.39
C CYS A 237 -8.96 -0.77 -2.19
N ASP A 238 -8.39 0.44 -2.19
CA ASP A 238 -8.88 1.60 -2.93
C ASP A 238 -7.77 2.14 -3.84
N THR A 239 -8.10 2.38 -5.10
CA THR A 239 -7.17 3.03 -6.03
C THR A 239 -7.92 3.93 -7.01
N GLY A 240 -7.39 5.11 -7.30
CA GLY A 240 -8.02 6.01 -8.27
C GLY A 240 -8.05 5.44 -9.69
N SER A 241 -7.02 4.73 -10.15
CA SER A 241 -6.95 4.25 -11.53
C SER A 241 -6.20 2.94 -11.76
N GLY A 242 -5.57 2.37 -10.74
CA GLY A 242 -4.83 1.11 -10.84
C GLY A 242 -5.71 -0.13 -10.80
N GLU A 243 -5.10 -1.27 -11.05
CA GLU A 243 -5.76 -2.56 -10.84
C GLU A 243 -5.75 -2.92 -9.35
N VAL A 244 -6.85 -3.49 -8.86
CA VAL A 244 -6.91 -4.16 -7.55
C VAL A 244 -6.82 -5.66 -7.78
N ARG A 245 -5.79 -6.29 -7.21
CA ARG A 245 -5.59 -7.73 -7.30
C ARG A 245 -5.47 -8.37 -5.92
N ILE A 246 -6.38 -9.27 -5.60
CA ILE A 246 -6.44 -9.96 -4.32
C ILE A 246 -6.35 -11.47 -4.57
N ARG A 247 -5.41 -12.13 -3.91
CA ARG A 247 -5.20 -13.58 -4.03
C ARG A 247 -5.09 -14.26 -2.69
N ARG A 248 -5.74 -15.42 -2.55
CA ARG A 248 -5.68 -16.25 -1.33
C ARG A 248 -5.98 -15.45 -0.07
N ALA A 249 -7.08 -14.71 -0.11
CA ALA A 249 -7.54 -13.92 1.01
C ALA A 249 -8.62 -14.66 1.80
N LYS A 250 -8.57 -14.51 3.12
CA LYS A 250 -9.64 -14.94 4.01
C LYS A 250 -10.03 -13.75 4.89
N ALA A 251 -11.28 -13.27 4.74
CA ALA A 251 -11.78 -12.08 5.43
C ALA A 251 -13.27 -12.17 5.73
N ASP A 252 -13.74 -11.50 6.78
CA ASP A 252 -15.19 -11.33 6.97
C ASP A 252 -15.77 -10.38 5.93
N LEU A 253 -15.00 -9.33 5.58
CA LEU A 253 -15.33 -8.35 4.57
C LEU A 253 -14.13 -8.10 3.65
N ILE A 254 -14.36 -8.17 2.34
CA ILE A 254 -13.44 -7.69 1.30
C ILE A 254 -14.10 -6.56 0.55
N VAL A 255 -13.44 -5.40 0.49
CA VAL A 255 -13.81 -4.23 -0.31
C VAL A 255 -12.72 -3.97 -1.33
N ALA A 256 -13.08 -3.86 -2.60
CA ALA A 256 -12.18 -3.52 -3.67
C ALA A 256 -12.83 -2.40 -4.50
N ASP A 257 -12.17 -1.25 -4.54
CA ASP A 257 -12.66 -0.05 -5.21
C ASP A 257 -11.59 0.48 -6.18
N THR A 258 -12.00 0.88 -7.35
CA THR A 258 -11.14 1.57 -8.31
C THR A 258 -11.93 2.47 -9.24
N GLY A 259 -11.45 3.67 -9.50
CA GLY A 259 -12.13 4.57 -10.42
C GLY A 259 -12.20 4.05 -11.86
N SER A 260 -11.16 3.40 -12.36
CA SER A 260 -11.11 2.93 -13.75
C SER A 260 -10.37 1.61 -13.99
N GLY A 261 -9.72 1.07 -12.99
CA GLY A 261 -8.97 -0.19 -13.07
C GLY A 261 -9.86 -1.42 -13.07
N ARG A 262 -9.24 -2.57 -13.26
CA ARG A 262 -9.88 -3.87 -13.12
C ARG A 262 -9.77 -4.36 -11.69
N ILE A 263 -10.80 -5.05 -11.21
CA ILE A 263 -10.78 -5.77 -9.94
C ILE A 263 -10.66 -7.27 -10.23
N VAL A 264 -9.62 -7.89 -9.71
CA VAL A 264 -9.35 -9.33 -9.85
C VAL A 264 -9.21 -9.96 -8.46
N VAL A 265 -10.12 -10.85 -8.12
CA VAL A 265 -10.10 -11.60 -6.85
C VAL A 265 -10.00 -13.08 -7.14
N GLU A 266 -8.97 -13.73 -6.65
CA GLU A 266 -8.70 -15.15 -6.88
C GLU A 266 -8.61 -15.91 -5.56
N GLN A 267 -9.37 -16.99 -5.42
CA GLN A 267 -9.35 -17.90 -4.27
C GLN A 267 -9.62 -17.17 -2.93
N ALA A 268 -10.68 -16.37 -2.88
CA ALA A 268 -11.04 -15.64 -1.68
C ALA A 268 -12.14 -16.35 -0.86
N ASP A 269 -11.90 -16.57 0.42
CA ASP A 269 -12.88 -16.99 1.41
C ASP A 269 -13.42 -15.77 2.15
N ALA A 270 -14.48 -15.17 1.62
CA ALA A 270 -15.10 -13.96 2.16
C ALA A 270 -16.49 -14.24 2.74
N GLY A 271 -16.82 -13.57 3.86
CA GLY A 271 -18.19 -13.50 4.35
C GLY A 271 -19.05 -12.53 3.53
N GLU A 272 -18.46 -11.41 3.14
CA GLU A 272 -19.03 -10.40 2.25
C GLU A 272 -17.95 -9.90 1.28
N PHE A 273 -18.31 -9.73 0.01
CA PHE A 273 -17.49 -9.10 -1.01
C PHE A 273 -18.21 -7.88 -1.59
N ARG A 274 -17.50 -6.77 -1.70
CA ARG A 274 -17.94 -5.56 -2.38
C ARG A 274 -16.87 -5.15 -3.39
N GLY A 275 -17.23 -5.11 -4.66
CA GLY A 275 -16.38 -4.63 -5.74
C GLY A 275 -17.05 -3.45 -6.43
N ASP A 276 -16.35 -2.35 -6.62
CA ASP A 276 -16.83 -1.16 -7.32
C ASP A 276 -15.76 -0.66 -8.30
N THR A 277 -16.17 -0.40 -9.54
CA THR A 277 -15.30 0.22 -10.53
C THR A 277 -16.09 1.07 -11.51
N GLY A 278 -15.60 2.29 -11.79
CA GLY A 278 -16.29 3.17 -12.74
C GLY A 278 -16.34 2.62 -14.17
N SER A 279 -15.27 1.99 -14.67
CA SER A 279 -15.18 1.52 -16.05
C SER A 279 -14.50 0.18 -16.28
N GLY A 280 -13.80 -0.35 -15.28
CA GLY A 280 -13.13 -1.65 -15.36
C GLY A 280 -14.08 -2.83 -15.22
N GLY A 281 -13.56 -4.04 -15.42
CA GLY A 281 -14.29 -5.28 -15.15
C GLY A 281 -14.04 -5.76 -13.72
N ILE A 282 -14.96 -6.59 -13.21
CA ILE A 282 -14.83 -7.28 -11.93
C ILE A 282 -14.79 -8.78 -12.20
N ASP A 283 -13.68 -9.44 -11.88
CA ASP A 283 -13.53 -10.88 -11.90
C ASP A 283 -13.29 -11.37 -10.49
N ALA A 284 -14.25 -12.03 -9.86
CA ALA A 284 -14.12 -12.50 -8.50
C ALA A 284 -14.41 -14.00 -8.37
N GLU A 285 -13.45 -14.75 -7.85
CA GLU A 285 -13.59 -16.14 -7.44
C GLU A 285 -13.65 -16.24 -5.91
N LEU A 286 -14.86 -16.52 -5.41
CA LEU A 286 -15.17 -16.64 -3.99
C LEU A 286 -15.37 -18.11 -3.66
N THR A 287 -14.47 -18.72 -2.89
CA THR A 287 -14.41 -20.16 -2.67
C THR A 287 -14.91 -20.61 -1.30
N GLY A 288 -15.11 -19.67 -0.37
CA GLY A 288 -15.48 -19.98 1.01
C GLY A 288 -16.95 -20.33 1.21
N THR A 289 -17.24 -21.23 2.18
CA THR A 289 -18.62 -21.61 2.54
C THR A 289 -19.34 -20.61 3.42
N ARG A 290 -18.66 -19.58 3.91
CA ARG A 290 -19.22 -18.53 4.77
C ARG A 290 -19.77 -17.31 4.00
N LEU A 291 -19.74 -17.36 2.66
CA LEU A 291 -20.25 -16.30 1.81
C LEU A 291 -21.73 -16.05 2.09
N ARG A 292 -22.08 -14.80 2.36
CA ARG A 292 -23.47 -14.34 2.63
C ARG A 292 -23.92 -13.27 1.65
N ARG A 293 -23.01 -12.41 1.23
CA ARG A 293 -23.33 -11.27 0.40
C ARG A 293 -22.23 -10.96 -0.62
N VAL A 294 -22.69 -10.63 -1.83
CA VAL A 294 -21.85 -10.07 -2.88
C VAL A 294 -22.52 -8.82 -3.41
N LYS A 295 -21.77 -7.72 -3.51
CA LYS A 295 -22.17 -6.54 -4.28
C LYS A 295 -21.07 -6.26 -5.31
N ALA A 296 -21.44 -6.20 -6.59
CA ALA A 296 -20.51 -5.90 -7.67
C ALA A 296 -21.12 -4.82 -8.56
N ASP A 297 -20.43 -3.70 -8.68
CA ASP A 297 -20.89 -2.50 -9.35
C ASP A 297 -19.86 -2.04 -10.40
N THR A 298 -20.29 -1.81 -11.62
CA THR A 298 -19.45 -1.25 -12.66
C THR A 298 -20.24 -0.40 -13.64
N GLY A 299 -19.73 0.78 -13.98
CA GLY A 299 -20.41 1.66 -14.93
C GLY A 299 -20.48 1.07 -16.35
N SER A 300 -19.43 0.40 -16.82
CA SER A 300 -19.37 -0.11 -18.20
C SER A 300 -18.68 -1.45 -18.39
N GLY A 301 -18.04 -1.98 -17.35
CA GLY A 301 -17.32 -3.24 -17.41
C GLY A 301 -18.21 -4.48 -17.35
N HIS A 302 -17.59 -5.64 -17.48
CA HIS A 302 -18.22 -6.94 -17.26
C HIS A 302 -18.00 -7.41 -15.83
N VAL A 303 -19.02 -8.02 -15.21
CA VAL A 303 -18.91 -8.67 -13.91
C VAL A 303 -18.91 -10.18 -14.11
N SER A 304 -17.83 -10.83 -13.69
CA SER A 304 -17.69 -12.29 -13.68
C SER A 304 -17.51 -12.77 -12.24
N LEU A 305 -18.51 -13.45 -11.71
CA LEU A 305 -18.48 -14.03 -10.37
C LEU A 305 -18.40 -15.55 -10.45
N ARG A 306 -17.45 -16.13 -9.74
CA ARG A 306 -17.39 -17.56 -9.46
C ARG A 306 -17.63 -17.78 -7.98
N ILE A 307 -18.68 -18.52 -7.63
CA ILE A 307 -19.10 -18.79 -6.24
C ILE A 307 -19.09 -20.30 -5.97
N PRO A 308 -19.06 -20.77 -4.71
CA PRO A 308 -19.03 -22.19 -4.40
C PRO A 308 -20.11 -22.97 -5.17
N ALA A 309 -19.71 -24.12 -5.73
CA ALA A 309 -20.59 -24.93 -6.58
C ALA A 309 -21.83 -25.48 -5.83
N ASP A 310 -21.77 -25.57 -4.51
CA ASP A 310 -22.86 -25.97 -3.62
C ASP A 310 -23.64 -24.79 -3.02
N ALA A 311 -23.31 -23.56 -3.40
CA ALA A 311 -23.96 -22.36 -2.87
C ALA A 311 -25.45 -22.33 -3.19
N SER A 312 -26.26 -22.01 -2.19
CA SER A 312 -27.65 -21.61 -2.35
C SER A 312 -27.70 -20.08 -2.43
N PHE A 313 -28.20 -19.52 -3.51
CA PHE A 313 -28.09 -18.08 -3.77
C PHE A 313 -29.33 -17.47 -4.41
N GLU A 314 -29.45 -16.18 -4.29
CA GLU A 314 -30.34 -15.32 -5.04
C GLU A 314 -29.53 -14.18 -5.64
N VAL A 315 -29.49 -14.07 -6.96
CA VAL A 315 -28.84 -12.98 -7.68
C VAL A 315 -29.86 -12.12 -8.39
N PHE A 316 -29.69 -10.80 -8.23
CA PHE A 316 -30.38 -9.79 -9.03
C PHE A 316 -29.34 -8.92 -9.73
N ALA A 317 -29.58 -8.61 -11.00
CA ALA A 317 -28.72 -7.73 -11.77
C ALA A 317 -29.53 -6.61 -12.42
N ASP A 318 -29.14 -5.38 -12.15
CA ASP A 318 -29.46 -4.24 -13.02
C ASP A 318 -28.37 -4.15 -14.08
N GLN A 319 -28.77 -4.28 -15.34
CA GLN A 319 -27.84 -4.49 -16.44
C GLN A 319 -28.25 -3.66 -17.63
N GLY A 320 -28.49 -2.40 -17.51
CA GLY A 320 -28.80 -1.48 -18.63
C GLY A 320 -29.03 -2.17 -19.97
N SER A 321 -28.05 -2.20 -20.85
CA SER A 321 -28.06 -2.88 -22.13
C SER A 321 -27.42 -4.29 -22.13
N GLY A 322 -26.86 -4.74 -21.03
CA GLY A 322 -26.20 -6.05 -20.92
C GLY A 322 -27.15 -7.23 -20.72
N SER A 323 -26.60 -8.39 -20.42
CA SER A 323 -27.30 -9.61 -20.08
C SER A 323 -26.73 -10.30 -18.85
N LEU A 324 -27.60 -10.94 -18.05
CA LEU A 324 -27.17 -11.80 -16.95
C LEU A 324 -27.18 -13.26 -17.40
N HIS A 325 -26.06 -13.93 -17.23
CA HIS A 325 -25.92 -15.36 -17.46
C HIS A 325 -25.64 -16.09 -16.14
N CYS A 326 -26.21 -17.29 -15.98
CA CYS A 326 -25.95 -18.15 -14.84
C CYS A 326 -25.56 -19.55 -15.30
N GLY A 327 -24.37 -20.02 -14.91
CA GLY A 327 -23.85 -21.34 -15.26
C GLY A 327 -24.30 -22.49 -14.35
N PHE A 328 -25.13 -22.21 -13.34
CA PHE A 328 -25.71 -23.26 -12.48
C PHE A 328 -26.94 -23.86 -13.14
N ALA A 329 -26.86 -25.14 -13.54
CA ALA A 329 -27.92 -25.83 -14.30
C ALA A 329 -29.26 -25.97 -13.54
N ASP A 330 -29.22 -25.97 -12.20
CA ASP A 330 -30.39 -26.09 -11.33
C ASP A 330 -30.91 -24.74 -10.77
N ALA A 331 -30.37 -23.63 -11.27
CA ALA A 331 -30.87 -22.31 -10.92
C ALA A 331 -32.09 -21.93 -11.75
N THR A 332 -33.09 -21.34 -11.11
CA THR A 332 -34.32 -20.89 -11.74
C THR A 332 -34.23 -19.39 -12.06
N ALA A 333 -34.52 -19.02 -13.31
CA ALA A 333 -34.51 -17.62 -13.73
C ALA A 333 -35.68 -16.86 -13.09
N VAL A 334 -35.38 -15.67 -12.57
CA VAL A 334 -36.35 -14.67 -12.11
C VAL A 334 -36.56 -13.66 -13.25
N LYS A 335 -37.78 -13.48 -13.67
CA LYS A 335 -38.13 -12.61 -14.80
C LYS A 335 -38.99 -11.44 -14.33
N ASP A 336 -38.76 -10.29 -14.91
CA ASP A 336 -39.62 -9.11 -14.88
C ASP A 336 -40.07 -8.84 -16.32
N ASP A 337 -41.40 -8.91 -16.58
CA ASP A 337 -42.00 -8.99 -17.91
C ASP A 337 -41.40 -10.13 -18.75
N HIS A 338 -40.52 -9.83 -19.67
CA HIS A 338 -39.82 -10.81 -20.52
C HIS A 338 -38.30 -10.82 -20.32
N LYS A 339 -37.77 -9.93 -19.47
CA LYS A 339 -36.33 -9.81 -19.19
C LYS A 339 -35.97 -10.68 -17.99
N THR A 340 -34.89 -11.44 -18.10
CA THR A 340 -34.30 -12.13 -16.93
C THR A 340 -33.58 -11.09 -16.09
N VAL A 341 -34.07 -10.84 -14.88
CA VAL A 341 -33.48 -9.88 -13.92
C VAL A 341 -32.72 -10.56 -12.81
N GLY A 342 -32.79 -11.87 -12.71
CA GLY A 342 -32.10 -12.61 -11.66
C GLY A 342 -32.17 -14.12 -11.82
N TYR A 343 -31.55 -14.81 -10.90
CA TYR A 343 -31.62 -16.25 -10.75
C TYR A 343 -31.68 -16.61 -9.25
N ARG A 344 -32.35 -17.71 -8.95
CA ARG A 344 -32.43 -18.26 -7.61
C ARG A 344 -32.09 -19.75 -7.62
N ARG A 345 -31.30 -20.17 -6.65
CA ARG A 345 -30.93 -21.56 -6.38
C ARG A 345 -31.10 -21.87 -4.90
N GLY A 346 -31.86 -22.92 -4.58
CA GLY A 346 -32.13 -23.34 -3.20
C GLY A 346 -32.89 -22.29 -2.39
N ASP A 347 -32.51 -22.10 -1.13
CA ASP A 347 -33.15 -21.17 -0.18
C ASP A 347 -32.61 -19.72 -0.26
N GLY A 348 -31.67 -19.45 -1.16
CA GLY A 348 -31.16 -18.08 -1.41
C GLY A 348 -30.33 -17.50 -0.27
N LYS A 349 -29.52 -18.31 0.40
CA LYS A 349 -28.68 -17.86 1.54
C LYS A 349 -27.68 -16.79 1.16
N VAL A 350 -27.04 -16.93 -0.01
CA VAL A 350 -26.12 -15.93 -0.53
C VAL A 350 -26.91 -14.91 -1.34
N ARG A 351 -26.83 -13.66 -0.94
CA ARG A 351 -27.46 -12.55 -1.67
C ARG A 351 -26.44 -11.87 -2.56
N ILE A 352 -26.71 -11.82 -3.86
CA ILE A 352 -25.84 -11.25 -4.88
C ILE A 352 -26.59 -10.11 -5.57
N ALA A 353 -26.02 -8.91 -5.50
CA ALA A 353 -26.49 -7.75 -6.22
C ALA A 353 -25.40 -7.31 -7.21
N ILE A 354 -25.78 -7.18 -8.48
CA ILE A 354 -24.89 -6.75 -9.55
C ILE A 354 -25.51 -5.53 -10.22
N ASP A 355 -24.71 -4.50 -10.43
CA ASP A 355 -25.09 -3.34 -11.23
C ASP A 355 -24.06 -3.16 -12.36
N THR A 356 -24.55 -3.10 -13.61
CA THR A 356 -23.71 -2.83 -14.76
C THR A 356 -24.43 -1.88 -15.70
N GLY A 357 -23.92 -0.66 -15.87
CA GLY A 357 -24.57 0.31 -16.75
C GLY A 357 -24.69 -0.17 -18.20
N SER A 358 -23.66 -0.78 -18.76
CA SER A 358 -23.65 -1.27 -20.14
C SER A 358 -23.00 -2.64 -20.34
N GLY A 359 -22.34 -3.17 -19.32
CA GLY A 359 -21.70 -4.49 -19.38
C GLY A 359 -22.65 -5.64 -19.10
N GLY A 360 -22.21 -6.86 -19.37
CA GLY A 360 -22.91 -8.09 -18.98
C GLY A 360 -22.43 -8.60 -17.61
N ALA A 361 -23.20 -9.55 -17.06
CA ALA A 361 -22.82 -10.24 -15.82
C ALA A 361 -22.90 -11.75 -15.98
N THR A 362 -21.97 -12.47 -15.38
CA THR A 362 -21.96 -13.94 -15.27
C THR A 362 -21.83 -14.38 -13.84
N VAL A 363 -22.56 -15.44 -13.47
CA VAL A 363 -22.43 -16.11 -12.16
C VAL A 363 -22.27 -17.60 -12.40
N ASP A 364 -21.08 -18.12 -12.13
CA ASP A 364 -20.67 -19.47 -12.43
C ASP A 364 -20.22 -20.23 -11.17
N PRO A 365 -20.24 -21.57 -11.17
CA PRO A 365 -19.63 -22.35 -10.09
C PRO A 365 -18.10 -22.16 -10.10
N ALA A 366 -17.51 -21.94 -8.93
CA ALA A 366 -16.07 -22.00 -8.72
C ALA A 366 -15.58 -23.44 -8.96
N ARG A 367 -14.37 -23.58 -9.49
CA ARG A 367 -13.77 -24.87 -9.81
C ARG A 367 -13.09 -25.50 -8.61
#